data_49a2401c2da403cffb45f0a62466f1bd
#
_entry.id   49a2401c2da403cffb45f0a62466f1bd
#
_cell.length_a   1.000
_cell.length_b   1.000
_cell.length_c   1.000
_cell.angle_alpha   90.00
_cell.angle_beta   90.00
_cell.angle_gamma   90.00
#
_symmetry.space_group_name_H-M   'P 1'
#
loop_
_entity.id
_entity.type
_entity.pdbx_description
1 polymer ?
#
loop_
_entity_poly.entity_id
_entity_poly.type
_entity_poly.pdbx_seq_one_letter_code
_entity_poly.pdbx_strand_id
1 'polypeptide(L)'
;MTKKIIVYLGLSILEDEAKTILDADYRPPGKRGDILKAISEKPDIIGIIDGAFHHTPAVAHKEIMKALDKGITVVGGSSMGALRASELDDLGMIGIGYVYKAYRSGAITSDDDVALSFDPVNQVPLSEALVNVDYKLDLAVNEGIITEEEKDYIHNIAKEIYYPKRSYQNIFSKVEMEDKKKTKLIDFILKEKDIKYLDAIEVLEYIKNLE
;
A
#
# COMPACT_ATOMS: atom_id res chain seq x y z
N MET A 1 14.99 4.41 -27.00
CA MET A 1 13.51 4.39 -27.14
C MET A 1 12.95 4.52 -25.75
N THR A 2 12.01 5.42 -25.51
CA THR A 2 11.31 5.51 -24.21
C THR A 2 10.53 4.23 -23.97
N LYS A 3 10.67 3.63 -22.80
CA LYS A 3 9.94 2.42 -22.42
C LYS A 3 8.45 2.70 -22.28
N LYS A 4 7.62 1.74 -22.68
CA LYS A 4 6.18 1.80 -22.42
C LYS A 4 5.90 1.29 -21.02
N ILE A 5 5.43 2.17 -20.12
CA ILE A 5 5.19 1.89 -18.72
C ILE A 5 3.70 2.03 -18.41
N ILE A 6 3.13 1.04 -17.73
CA ILE A 6 1.76 1.07 -17.21
C ILE A 6 1.82 0.94 -15.69
N VAL A 7 1.14 1.83 -14.96
CA VAL A 7 1.10 1.80 -13.49
C VAL A 7 -0.34 1.74 -12.99
N TYR A 8 -0.66 0.74 -12.17
CA TYR A 8 -1.94 0.63 -11.48
C TYR A 8 -1.88 1.34 -10.14
N LEU A 9 -2.69 2.39 -9.99
CA LEU A 9 -2.62 3.36 -8.92
C LEU A 9 -4.02 3.65 -8.35
N GLY A 10 -4.09 3.98 -7.06
CA GLY A 10 -5.30 4.37 -6.36
C GLY A 10 -5.04 5.44 -5.31
N LEU A 11 -5.34 5.13 -4.04
CA LEU A 11 -5.25 6.11 -2.96
C LEU A 11 -3.88 6.17 -2.27
N SER A 12 -2.93 5.32 -2.65
CA SER A 12 -1.59 5.35 -2.04
C SER A 12 -0.83 6.63 -2.39
N ILE A 13 -1.03 7.15 -3.61
CA ILE A 13 -0.52 8.45 -4.06
C ILE A 13 -1.46 9.01 -5.14
N LEU A 14 -1.65 10.32 -5.20
CA LEU A 14 -2.48 10.95 -6.22
C LEU A 14 -1.79 10.89 -7.60
N GLU A 15 -2.57 10.66 -8.66
CA GLU A 15 -2.06 10.54 -10.03
C GLU A 15 -1.26 11.76 -10.48
N ASP A 16 -1.75 12.97 -10.15
CA ASP A 16 -1.07 14.23 -10.53
C ASP A 16 0.32 14.34 -9.87
N GLU A 17 0.46 13.85 -8.64
CA GLU A 17 1.73 13.79 -7.94
C GLU A 17 2.63 12.70 -8.53
N ALA A 18 2.09 11.52 -8.81
CA ALA A 18 2.82 10.40 -9.43
C ALA A 18 3.41 10.80 -10.80
N LYS A 19 2.68 11.56 -11.60
CA LYS A 19 3.14 12.11 -12.88
C LYS A 19 4.34 13.06 -12.75
N THR A 20 4.55 13.68 -11.61
CA THR A 20 5.74 14.52 -11.39
C THR A 20 7.01 13.67 -11.18
N ILE A 21 6.84 12.40 -10.79
CA ILE A 21 7.94 11.47 -10.52
C ILE A 21 8.28 10.65 -11.76
N LEU A 22 7.27 10.07 -12.41
CA LEU A 22 7.42 9.13 -13.52
C LEU A 22 6.39 9.44 -14.62
N ASP A 23 6.83 9.50 -15.89
CA ASP A 23 5.95 9.55 -17.05
C ASP A 23 5.48 8.13 -17.41
N ALA A 24 4.20 7.83 -17.15
CA ALA A 24 3.61 6.51 -17.36
C ALA A 24 2.12 6.58 -17.70
N ASP A 25 1.58 5.50 -18.25
CA ASP A 25 0.13 5.28 -18.40
C ASP A 25 -0.45 4.83 -17.04
N TYR A 26 -1.02 5.79 -16.31
CA TYR A 26 -1.64 5.53 -15.01
C TYR A 26 -3.05 5.00 -15.15
N ARG A 27 -3.35 3.94 -14.44
CA ARG A 27 -4.64 3.23 -14.48
C ARG A 27 -5.21 3.06 -13.08
N PRO A 28 -6.55 2.95 -12.96
CA PRO A 28 -7.20 2.67 -11.67
C PRO A 28 -6.64 1.41 -10.99
N PRO A 29 -6.88 1.21 -9.67
CA PRO A 29 -6.44 0.04 -8.93
C PRO A 29 -6.66 -1.26 -9.69
N GLY A 30 -5.59 -2.05 -9.82
CA GLY A 30 -5.58 -3.26 -10.64
C GLY A 30 -6.56 -4.31 -10.14
N LYS A 31 -7.34 -4.91 -11.04
CA LYS A 31 -8.28 -6.00 -10.76
C LYS A 31 -8.06 -7.17 -11.71
N ARG A 32 -8.72 -8.27 -11.42
CA ARG A 32 -8.64 -9.48 -12.25
C ARG A 32 -8.95 -9.17 -13.73
N GLY A 33 -8.05 -9.62 -14.61
CA GLY A 33 -8.11 -9.43 -16.05
C GLY A 33 -7.36 -8.19 -16.57
N ASP A 34 -7.02 -7.24 -15.71
CA ASP A 34 -6.41 -5.98 -16.16
C ASP A 34 -4.94 -6.17 -16.60
N ILE A 35 -4.18 -7.04 -15.92
CA ILE A 35 -2.81 -7.38 -16.34
C ILE A 35 -2.83 -8.10 -17.69
N LEU A 36 -3.82 -8.98 -17.95
CA LEU A 36 -3.96 -9.63 -19.24
C LEU A 36 -4.25 -8.64 -20.38
N LYS A 37 -5.05 -7.59 -20.12
CA LYS A 37 -5.27 -6.50 -21.08
C LYS A 37 -3.97 -5.73 -21.31
N ALA A 38 -3.28 -5.34 -20.24
CA ALA A 38 -2.00 -4.63 -20.34
C ALA A 38 -0.97 -5.40 -21.18
N ILE A 39 -0.85 -6.71 -20.99
CA ILE A 39 0.04 -7.57 -21.79
C ILE A 39 -0.23 -7.44 -23.30
N SER A 40 -1.49 -7.32 -23.73
CA SER A 40 -1.84 -7.18 -25.15
C SER A 40 -1.29 -5.89 -25.78
N GLU A 41 -1.03 -4.90 -24.98
CA GLU A 41 -0.48 -3.59 -25.38
C GLU A 41 1.05 -3.58 -25.41
N LYS A 42 1.69 -4.68 -25.01
CA LYS A 42 3.16 -4.90 -25.03
C LYS A 42 3.93 -3.81 -24.28
N PRO A 43 3.62 -3.55 -22.98
CA PRO A 43 4.44 -2.67 -22.19
C PRO A 43 5.81 -3.31 -21.89
N ASP A 44 6.81 -2.48 -21.62
CA ASP A 44 8.10 -2.92 -21.12
C ASP A 44 8.05 -3.16 -19.60
N ILE A 45 7.28 -2.32 -18.89
CA ILE A 45 7.17 -2.36 -17.44
C ILE A 45 5.68 -2.25 -17.01
N ILE A 46 5.30 -3.04 -16.03
CA ILE A 46 4.02 -2.91 -15.31
C ILE A 46 4.32 -2.64 -13.83
N GLY A 47 3.90 -1.49 -13.33
CA GLY A 47 3.88 -1.16 -11.91
C GLY A 47 2.53 -1.50 -11.27
N ILE A 48 2.52 -2.18 -10.13
CA ILE A 48 1.32 -2.45 -9.34
C ILE A 48 1.52 -1.84 -7.97
N ILE A 49 0.84 -0.73 -7.69
CA ILE A 49 0.82 -0.05 -6.40
C ILE A 49 -0.46 -0.42 -5.67
N ASP A 50 -1.61 -0.06 -6.22
CA ASP A 50 -2.91 -0.35 -5.66
C ASP A 50 -3.67 -1.41 -6.47
N GLY A 51 -4.53 -2.15 -5.77
CA GLY A 51 -5.39 -3.15 -6.37
C GLY A 51 -6.78 -3.17 -5.74
N ALA A 52 -7.73 -3.67 -6.49
CA ALA A 52 -9.08 -3.92 -6.00
C ALA A 52 -9.07 -4.97 -4.89
N PHE A 53 -9.90 -4.76 -3.87
CA PHE A 53 -10.02 -5.62 -2.72
C PHE A 53 -11.49 -5.88 -2.38
N HIS A 54 -11.80 -7.04 -1.83
CA HIS A 54 -13.08 -7.48 -1.28
C HIS A 54 -14.24 -7.59 -2.30
N HIS A 55 -14.80 -6.48 -2.80
CA HIS A 55 -15.97 -6.51 -3.69
C HIS A 55 -15.64 -6.83 -5.15
N THR A 56 -14.39 -6.68 -5.54
CA THR A 56 -13.90 -6.98 -6.89
C THR A 56 -12.70 -7.92 -6.77
N PRO A 57 -12.65 -9.00 -7.58
CA PRO A 57 -11.52 -9.92 -7.55
C PRO A 57 -10.21 -9.20 -7.84
N ALA A 58 -9.23 -9.36 -6.94
CA ALA A 58 -7.88 -8.82 -7.07
C ALA A 58 -7.14 -9.41 -8.29
N VAL A 59 -6.06 -8.74 -8.70
CA VAL A 59 -5.12 -9.26 -9.72
C VAL A 59 -4.68 -10.67 -9.34
N ALA A 60 -4.82 -11.59 -10.28
CA ALA A 60 -4.48 -12.99 -10.06
C ALA A 60 -2.97 -13.24 -10.33
N HIS A 61 -2.36 -14.10 -9.52
CA HIS A 61 -0.95 -14.53 -9.71
C HIS A 61 -0.64 -14.96 -11.13
N LYS A 62 -1.55 -15.76 -11.74
CA LYS A 62 -1.40 -16.27 -13.11
C LYS A 62 -1.33 -15.17 -14.18
N GLU A 63 -1.90 -14.00 -13.93
CA GLU A 63 -1.80 -12.86 -14.84
C GLU A 63 -0.40 -12.24 -14.78
N ILE A 64 0.12 -12.06 -13.57
CA ILE A 64 1.46 -11.53 -13.32
C ILE A 64 2.50 -12.50 -13.91
N MET A 65 2.38 -13.80 -13.63
CA MET A 65 3.27 -14.83 -14.20
C MET A 65 3.29 -14.79 -15.73
N LYS A 66 2.13 -14.60 -16.38
CA LYS A 66 2.08 -14.45 -17.85
C LYS A 66 2.78 -13.19 -18.35
N ALA A 67 2.78 -12.10 -17.57
CA ALA A 67 3.53 -10.90 -17.92
C ALA A 67 5.04 -11.16 -17.84
N LEU A 68 5.49 -11.81 -16.76
CA LEU A 68 6.89 -12.22 -16.56
C LEU A 68 7.36 -13.18 -17.66
N ASP A 69 6.56 -14.20 -18.02
CA ASP A 69 6.85 -15.15 -19.10
C ASP A 69 7.01 -14.47 -20.48
N LYS A 70 6.44 -13.29 -20.66
CA LYS A 70 6.58 -12.48 -21.89
C LYS A 70 7.75 -11.50 -21.82
N GLY A 71 8.55 -11.54 -20.77
CA GLY A 71 9.69 -10.65 -20.55
C GLY A 71 9.30 -9.24 -20.12
N ILE A 72 8.05 -9.02 -19.67
CA ILE A 72 7.61 -7.75 -19.11
C ILE A 72 8.13 -7.66 -17.67
N THR A 73 8.81 -6.57 -17.33
CA THR A 73 9.21 -6.31 -15.95
C THR A 73 7.97 -5.95 -15.12
N VAL A 74 7.73 -6.66 -14.02
CA VAL A 74 6.61 -6.37 -13.10
C VAL A 74 7.17 -5.96 -11.75
N VAL A 75 6.79 -4.76 -11.31
CA VAL A 75 7.21 -4.15 -10.03
C VAL A 75 5.99 -3.94 -9.14
N GLY A 76 6.08 -4.31 -7.86
CA GLY A 76 4.99 -4.12 -6.90
C GLY A 76 5.48 -3.58 -5.56
N GLY A 77 4.63 -2.79 -4.90
CA GLY A 77 4.89 -2.24 -3.56
C GLY A 77 3.67 -1.57 -2.97
N SER A 78 3.84 -0.93 -1.84
CA SER A 78 2.83 -0.10 -1.16
C SER A 78 1.60 -0.85 -0.62
N SER A 79 0.74 -1.39 -1.49
CA SER A 79 -0.55 -1.97 -1.13
C SER A 79 -0.68 -3.42 -1.68
N MET A 80 -1.72 -3.67 -2.49
CA MET A 80 -1.91 -4.96 -3.18
C MET A 80 -0.67 -5.36 -3.98
N GLY A 81 0.07 -4.39 -4.52
CA GLY A 81 1.32 -4.63 -5.23
C GLY A 81 2.40 -5.24 -4.34
N ALA A 82 2.49 -4.80 -3.08
CA ALA A 82 3.42 -5.35 -2.10
C ALA A 82 3.08 -6.81 -1.75
N LEU A 83 1.80 -7.10 -1.52
CA LEU A 83 1.32 -8.46 -1.26
C LEU A 83 1.64 -9.39 -2.45
N ARG A 84 1.30 -8.98 -3.68
CA ARG A 84 1.58 -9.79 -4.87
C ARG A 84 3.07 -9.98 -5.11
N ALA A 85 3.89 -8.96 -4.84
CA ALA A 85 5.33 -9.09 -4.95
C ALA A 85 5.90 -10.08 -3.93
N SER A 86 5.42 -10.08 -2.68
CA SER A 86 5.89 -11.03 -1.66
C SER A 86 5.53 -12.50 -1.97
N GLU A 87 4.48 -12.71 -2.77
CA GLU A 87 4.03 -14.03 -3.21
C GLU A 87 4.72 -14.51 -4.50
N LEU A 88 5.31 -13.60 -5.29
CA LEU A 88 5.81 -13.87 -6.64
C LEU A 88 7.27 -13.42 -6.90
N ASP A 89 7.97 -12.93 -5.90
CA ASP A 89 9.37 -12.49 -6.05
C ASP A 89 10.30 -13.65 -6.45
N ASP A 90 10.07 -14.83 -5.89
CA ASP A 90 10.79 -16.06 -6.29
C ASP A 90 10.52 -16.48 -7.76
N LEU A 91 9.48 -15.88 -8.38
CA LEU A 91 9.12 -16.09 -9.79
C LEU A 91 9.48 -14.91 -10.68
N GLY A 92 10.16 -13.90 -10.13
CA GLY A 92 10.72 -12.76 -10.87
C GLY A 92 9.95 -11.45 -10.77
N MET A 93 8.87 -11.35 -9.96
CA MET A 93 8.26 -10.06 -9.66
C MET A 93 9.17 -9.28 -8.71
N ILE A 94 9.36 -7.99 -8.97
CA ILE A 94 10.21 -7.12 -8.16
C ILE A 94 9.37 -6.48 -7.05
N GLY A 95 9.74 -6.71 -5.79
CA GLY A 95 9.10 -6.11 -4.64
C GLY A 95 9.88 -4.91 -4.10
N ILE A 96 9.18 -3.79 -3.85
CA ILE A 96 9.78 -2.54 -3.39
C ILE A 96 9.03 -2.03 -2.15
N GLY A 97 9.77 -1.44 -1.23
CA GLY A 97 9.27 -0.70 -0.09
C GLY A 97 9.16 -1.51 1.21
N TYR A 98 8.70 -0.83 2.23
CA TYR A 98 8.54 -1.38 3.59
C TYR A 98 7.46 -2.46 3.64
N VAL A 99 6.29 -2.20 3.04
CA VAL A 99 5.15 -3.12 3.09
C VAL A 99 5.48 -4.47 2.44
N TYR A 100 6.18 -4.44 1.28
CA TYR A 100 6.68 -5.67 0.67
C TYR A 100 7.61 -6.44 1.63
N LYS A 101 8.59 -5.76 2.24
CA LYS A 101 9.53 -6.39 3.18
C LYS A 101 8.80 -6.97 4.40
N ALA A 102 7.77 -6.29 4.90
CA ALA A 102 6.96 -6.75 6.02
C ALA A 102 6.17 -8.03 5.69
N TYR A 103 5.57 -8.12 4.49
CA TYR A 103 4.96 -9.37 4.01
C TYR A 103 6.00 -10.47 3.83
N ARG A 104 7.13 -10.18 3.19
CA ARG A 104 8.17 -11.17 2.90
C ARG A 104 8.81 -11.75 4.17
N SER A 105 8.93 -10.96 5.22
CA SER A 105 9.44 -11.41 6.52
C SER A 105 8.39 -12.12 7.38
N GLY A 106 7.10 -12.04 7.02
CA GLY A 106 6.00 -12.54 7.84
C GLY A 106 5.62 -11.63 9.01
N ALA A 107 6.13 -10.39 9.06
CA ALA A 107 5.74 -9.39 10.06
C ALA A 107 4.27 -8.99 9.91
N ILE A 108 3.78 -8.94 8.67
CA ILE A 108 2.36 -8.85 8.33
C ILE A 108 1.96 -10.07 7.48
N THR A 109 0.74 -10.56 7.65
CA THR A 109 0.30 -11.81 7.00
C THR A 109 -1.10 -11.72 6.40
N SER A 110 -1.89 -10.75 6.84
CA SER A 110 -3.27 -10.61 6.37
C SER A 110 -3.36 -9.65 5.19
N ASP A 111 -4.20 -9.99 4.21
CA ASP A 111 -4.45 -9.14 3.06
C ASP A 111 -5.26 -7.88 3.41
N ASP A 112 -5.99 -7.88 4.54
CA ASP A 112 -6.69 -6.71 5.07
C ASP A 112 -5.78 -5.72 5.83
N ASP A 113 -4.52 -6.08 6.09
CA ASP A 113 -3.54 -5.17 6.72
C ASP A 113 -3.25 -3.96 5.83
N VAL A 114 -3.32 -4.11 4.51
CA VAL A 114 -3.15 -3.02 3.52
C VAL A 114 -4.47 -2.45 3.01
N ALA A 115 -5.60 -3.06 3.39
CA ALA A 115 -6.91 -2.66 2.91
C ALA A 115 -7.44 -1.40 3.60
N LEU A 116 -8.16 -0.59 2.83
CA LEU A 116 -8.95 0.52 3.34
C LEU A 116 -10.25 0.63 2.52
N SER A 117 -11.24 1.30 3.08
CA SER A 117 -12.45 1.72 2.37
C SER A 117 -12.33 3.18 1.94
N PHE A 118 -12.98 3.55 0.86
CA PHE A 118 -12.95 4.90 0.33
C PHE A 118 -14.28 5.29 -0.31
N ASP A 119 -14.53 6.60 -0.39
CA ASP A 119 -15.63 7.16 -1.17
C ASP A 119 -15.23 7.11 -2.67
N PRO A 120 -15.95 6.32 -3.51
CA PRO A 120 -15.59 6.19 -4.92
C PRO A 120 -15.87 7.46 -5.74
N VAL A 121 -16.67 8.39 -5.24
CA VAL A 121 -17.00 9.65 -5.93
C VAL A 121 -15.92 10.69 -5.68
N ASN A 122 -15.55 10.86 -4.43
CA ASN A 122 -14.60 11.89 -4.02
C ASN A 122 -13.16 11.37 -3.91
N GLN A 123 -12.96 10.06 -4.04
CA GLN A 123 -11.66 9.39 -3.86
C GLN A 123 -10.98 9.72 -2.51
N VAL A 124 -11.79 9.81 -1.46
CA VAL A 124 -11.30 10.10 -0.10
C VAL A 124 -11.31 8.83 0.73
N PRO A 125 -10.22 8.49 1.45
CA PRO A 125 -10.20 7.36 2.37
C PRO A 125 -11.23 7.57 3.50
N LEU A 126 -12.01 6.52 3.78
CA LEU A 126 -12.98 6.47 4.87
C LEU A 126 -12.48 5.64 6.06
N SER A 127 -11.43 4.87 5.85
CA SER A 127 -10.76 4.06 6.88
C SER A 127 -9.26 4.02 6.66
N GLU A 128 -8.53 3.48 7.64
CA GLU A 128 -7.08 3.39 7.63
C GLU A 128 -6.61 1.94 7.40
N ALA A 129 -5.57 1.78 6.60
CA ALA A 129 -4.86 0.52 6.51
C ALA A 129 -4.10 0.24 7.82
N LEU A 130 -4.13 -1.00 8.33
CA LEU A 130 -3.46 -1.33 9.58
C LEU A 130 -1.96 -1.04 9.50
N VAL A 131 -1.34 -1.32 8.36
CA VAL A 131 0.09 -1.07 8.13
C VAL A 131 0.47 0.42 8.27
N ASN A 132 -0.43 1.35 7.90
CA ASN A 132 -0.20 2.78 8.12
C ASN A 132 -0.28 3.12 9.61
N VAL A 133 -1.25 2.54 10.31
CA VAL A 133 -1.40 2.73 11.77
C VAL A 133 -0.14 2.24 12.48
N ASP A 134 0.29 1.03 12.20
CA ASP A 134 1.46 0.41 12.84
C ASP A 134 2.74 1.21 12.58
N TYR A 135 2.97 1.60 11.33
CA TYR A 135 4.13 2.41 10.97
C TYR A 135 4.19 3.74 11.75
N LYS A 136 3.05 4.44 11.86
CA LYS A 136 2.99 5.71 12.61
C LYS A 136 3.13 5.49 14.13
N LEU A 137 2.66 4.37 14.65
CA LEU A 137 2.90 3.99 16.05
C LEU A 137 4.38 3.68 16.29
N ASP A 138 5.07 3.00 15.35
CA ASP A 138 6.52 2.78 15.42
C ASP A 138 7.29 4.10 15.47
N LEU A 139 6.91 5.06 14.63
CA LEU A 139 7.49 6.40 14.67
C LEU A 139 7.23 7.09 16.02
N ALA A 140 6.03 6.95 16.59
CA ALA A 140 5.69 7.55 17.89
C ALA A 140 6.47 6.91 19.05
N VAL A 141 6.82 5.62 18.97
CA VAL A 141 7.71 4.96 19.92
C VAL A 141 9.12 5.52 19.79
N ASN A 142 9.64 5.61 18.57
CA ASN A 142 10.99 6.14 18.30
C ASN A 142 11.15 7.60 18.79
N GLU A 143 10.09 8.41 18.73
CA GLU A 143 10.03 9.78 19.24
C GLU A 143 9.76 9.84 20.77
N GLY A 144 9.62 8.70 21.44
CA GLY A 144 9.35 8.63 22.87
C GLY A 144 7.99 9.22 23.30
N ILE A 145 7.02 9.21 22.39
CA ILE A 145 5.64 9.66 22.67
C ILE A 145 4.88 8.57 23.40
N ILE A 146 5.06 7.31 22.98
CA ILE A 146 4.47 6.12 23.59
C ILE A 146 5.54 5.06 23.84
N THR A 147 5.23 4.06 24.65
CA THR A 147 6.08 2.88 24.87
C THR A 147 5.70 1.76 23.88
N GLU A 148 6.53 0.70 23.79
CA GLU A 148 6.21 -0.49 23.00
C GLU A 148 4.93 -1.16 23.50
N GLU A 149 4.71 -1.24 24.83
CA GLU A 149 3.50 -1.83 25.38
C GLU A 149 2.24 -1.04 25.00
N GLU A 150 2.33 0.29 24.97
CA GLU A 150 1.24 1.15 24.52
C GLU A 150 0.99 1.01 23.02
N LYS A 151 2.04 0.88 22.21
CA LYS A 151 1.93 0.56 20.79
C LYS A 151 1.18 -0.77 20.58
N ASP A 152 1.61 -1.84 21.24
CA ASP A 152 0.99 -3.15 21.13
C ASP A 152 -0.49 -3.14 21.56
N TYR A 153 -0.82 -2.38 22.60
CA TYR A 153 -2.19 -2.16 23.04
C TYR A 153 -3.04 -1.48 21.97
N ILE A 154 -2.53 -0.39 21.35
CA ILE A 154 -3.24 0.35 20.30
C ILE A 154 -3.35 -0.49 19.02
N HIS A 155 -2.28 -1.20 18.64
CA HIS A 155 -2.29 -2.14 17.51
C HIS A 155 -3.40 -3.18 17.65
N ASN A 156 -3.51 -3.83 18.81
CA ASN A 156 -4.53 -4.85 19.04
C ASN A 156 -5.95 -4.27 18.90
N ILE A 157 -6.21 -3.07 19.43
CA ILE A 157 -7.49 -2.38 19.25
C ILE A 157 -7.75 -2.09 17.76
N ALA A 158 -6.75 -1.59 17.02
CA ALA A 158 -6.89 -1.28 15.60
C ALA A 158 -7.17 -2.54 14.77
N LYS A 159 -6.50 -3.66 15.09
CA LYS A 159 -6.63 -4.95 14.40
C LYS A 159 -8.00 -5.58 14.60
N GLU A 160 -8.59 -5.46 15.79
CA GLU A 160 -9.95 -5.95 16.08
C GLU A 160 -11.04 -5.16 15.35
N ILE A 161 -10.76 -3.95 14.90
CA ILE A 161 -11.73 -3.14 14.13
C ILE A 161 -11.73 -3.62 12.67
N TYR A 162 -12.91 -4.09 12.21
CA TYR A 162 -13.10 -4.46 10.80
C TYR A 162 -12.66 -3.32 9.88
N TYR A 163 -11.78 -3.59 8.91
CA TYR A 163 -11.04 -2.58 8.15
C TYR A 163 -11.88 -1.41 7.59
N PRO A 164 -13.15 -1.57 7.10
CA PRO A 164 -13.94 -0.43 6.63
C PRO A 164 -14.36 0.56 7.72
N LYS A 165 -14.24 0.15 8.99
CA LYS A 165 -14.54 0.98 10.17
C LYS A 165 -13.28 1.40 10.92
N ARG A 166 -12.10 1.00 10.47
CA ARG A 166 -10.81 1.30 11.10
C ARG A 166 -10.40 2.74 10.77
N SER A 167 -10.90 3.70 11.52
CA SER A 167 -10.48 5.11 11.46
C SER A 167 -9.75 5.48 12.74
N TYR A 168 -8.87 6.48 12.72
CA TYR A 168 -8.21 6.98 13.93
C TYR A 168 -9.23 7.38 14.99
N GLN A 169 -10.36 7.99 14.60
CA GLN A 169 -11.43 8.31 15.54
C GLN A 169 -11.97 7.06 16.24
N ASN A 170 -12.26 5.98 15.50
CA ASN A 170 -12.78 4.74 16.07
C ASN A 170 -11.72 4.01 16.92
N ILE A 171 -10.46 4.01 16.51
CA ILE A 171 -9.34 3.45 17.27
C ILE A 171 -9.23 4.18 18.61
N PHE A 172 -9.03 5.50 18.57
CA PHE A 172 -8.79 6.29 19.78
C PHE A 172 -10.02 6.48 20.67
N SER A 173 -11.23 6.22 20.17
CA SER A 173 -12.42 6.14 21.04
C SER A 173 -12.38 4.98 22.04
N LYS A 174 -11.60 3.92 21.72
CA LYS A 174 -11.46 2.69 22.53
C LYS A 174 -10.16 2.63 23.32
N VAL A 175 -9.19 3.50 22.99
CA VAL A 175 -7.90 3.55 23.69
C VAL A 175 -8.07 4.25 25.03
N GLU A 176 -7.71 3.58 26.12
CA GLU A 176 -7.61 4.16 27.45
C GLU A 176 -6.19 4.63 27.72
N MET A 177 -6.00 5.93 27.84
CA MET A 177 -4.70 6.60 27.99
C MET A 177 -4.93 7.99 28.62
N GLU A 178 -3.90 8.57 29.26
CA GLU A 178 -3.95 9.94 29.75
C GLU A 178 -4.28 10.91 28.62
N ASP A 179 -5.25 11.80 28.82
CA ASP A 179 -5.79 12.69 27.78
C ASP A 179 -4.72 13.54 27.09
N LYS A 180 -3.77 14.09 27.87
CA LYS A 180 -2.68 14.89 27.33
C LYS A 180 -1.75 14.08 26.42
N LYS A 181 -1.43 12.85 26.79
CA LYS A 181 -0.61 11.95 26.02
C LYS A 181 -1.32 11.50 24.75
N LYS A 182 -2.62 11.18 24.88
CA LYS A 182 -3.50 10.81 23.76
C LYS A 182 -3.58 11.92 22.70
N THR A 183 -3.80 13.16 23.14
CA THR A 183 -3.83 14.32 22.23
C THR A 183 -2.49 14.48 21.51
N LYS A 184 -1.36 14.41 22.24
CA LYS A 184 -0.03 14.50 21.64
C LYS A 184 0.20 13.41 20.58
N LEU A 185 -0.23 12.18 20.86
CA LEU A 185 -0.10 11.05 19.93
C LEU A 185 -0.95 11.26 18.67
N ILE A 186 -2.21 11.68 18.83
CA ILE A 186 -3.11 11.95 17.69
C ILE A 186 -2.53 13.07 16.82
N ASP A 187 -2.09 14.17 17.41
CA ASP A 187 -1.49 15.30 16.70
C ASP A 187 -0.22 14.88 15.93
N PHE A 188 0.57 13.97 16.49
CA PHE A 188 1.73 13.39 15.82
C PHE A 188 1.32 12.54 14.63
N ILE A 189 0.45 11.54 14.83
CA ILE A 189 -0.01 10.61 13.80
C ILE A 189 -0.62 11.34 12.59
N LEU A 190 -1.39 12.40 12.83
CA LEU A 190 -2.05 13.16 11.76
C LEU A 190 -1.07 13.99 10.90
N LYS A 191 0.15 14.24 11.40
CA LYS A 191 1.19 14.96 10.65
C LYS A 191 2.08 14.03 9.84
N GLU A 192 2.21 12.77 10.28
CA GLU A 192 3.08 11.80 9.64
C GLU A 192 2.50 11.27 8.33
N LYS A 193 3.38 11.01 7.37
CA LYS A 193 3.02 10.39 6.10
C LYS A 193 2.71 8.91 6.28
N ASP A 194 1.78 8.41 5.49
CA ASP A 194 1.45 7.00 5.44
C ASP A 194 2.57 6.19 4.79
N ILE A 195 2.86 5.01 5.33
CA ILE A 195 3.89 4.14 4.74
C ILE A 195 3.52 3.69 3.33
N LYS A 196 2.23 3.50 3.04
CA LYS A 196 1.77 3.20 1.68
C LYS A 196 2.10 4.32 0.70
N TYR A 197 1.99 5.58 1.12
CA TYR A 197 2.38 6.72 0.30
C TYR A 197 3.89 6.75 0.06
N LEU A 198 4.71 6.53 1.09
CA LEU A 198 6.17 6.51 0.97
C LEU A 198 6.63 5.38 0.04
N ASP A 199 6.07 4.19 0.22
CA ASP A 199 6.35 3.03 -0.64
C ASP A 199 5.92 3.26 -2.10
N ALA A 200 4.79 3.97 -2.32
CA ALA A 200 4.34 4.29 -3.67
C ALA A 200 5.36 5.18 -4.40
N ILE A 201 5.92 6.18 -3.71
CA ILE A 201 7.02 7.00 -4.25
C ILE A 201 8.23 6.12 -4.56
N GLU A 202 8.64 5.23 -3.64
CA GLU A 202 9.79 4.35 -3.83
C GLU A 202 9.61 3.43 -5.06
N VAL A 203 8.40 2.91 -5.29
CA VAL A 203 8.06 2.13 -6.49
C VAL A 203 8.22 2.96 -7.76
N LEU A 204 7.68 4.19 -7.79
CA LEU A 204 7.75 5.05 -8.96
C LEU A 204 9.20 5.46 -9.28
N GLU A 205 9.98 5.83 -8.27
CA GLU A 205 11.40 6.16 -8.42
C GLU A 205 12.21 4.96 -8.89
N TYR A 206 11.92 3.77 -8.37
CA TYR A 206 12.55 2.53 -8.84
C TYR A 206 12.27 2.27 -10.31
N ILE A 207 11.01 2.38 -10.75
CA ILE A 207 10.62 2.18 -12.15
C ILE A 207 11.30 3.21 -13.05
N LYS A 208 11.36 4.48 -12.63
CA LYS A 208 12.06 5.55 -13.35
C LYS A 208 13.54 5.22 -13.59
N ASN A 209 14.20 4.62 -12.60
CA ASN A 209 15.61 4.22 -12.74
C ASN A 209 15.82 3.01 -13.66
N LEU A 210 14.75 2.33 -14.09
CA LEU A 210 14.79 1.27 -15.08
C LEU A 210 14.65 1.79 -16.53
N GLU A 211 14.24 3.06 -16.74
CA GLU A 211 14.14 3.66 -18.07
C GLU A 211 15.51 3.73 -18.74
#